data_2b5f79b7c15d70989b8c6ef5ad3ff9ef
#
_entry.id   2b5f79b7c15d70989b8c6ef5ad3ff9ef
#
_cell.length_a   1.000
_cell.length_b   1.000
_cell.length_c   1.000
_cell.angle_alpha   90.00
_cell.angle_beta   90.00
_cell.angle_gamma   90.00
#
_symmetry.space_group_name_H-M   'P 1'
#
loop_
_entity.id
_entity.type
_entity.pdbx_description
1 polymer ?
#
loop_
_entity_poly.entity_id
_entity_poly.type
_entity_poly.pdbx_seq_one_letter_code
_entity_poly.pdbx_strand_id
1 'polypeptide(L)'
;MDSTNAVDAAKEDLDRYTREMVQWHFSSETGSPYWLDWAKEAGWNPAEEVKAFEDLMRFENFDDEVLRDTDPARFIPAAFGDRPYNIFETGGTTGMPKQRIGWEDYKVDYSEFSDYYTDDFFPKGENWLMVGPTGPRRLRLAIEHLANRRGGACYFIDLDPR
;
A
#
# COMPACT_ATOMS: atom_id res chain seq x y z
N MET A 1 -25.57 24.90 -6.28
CA MET A 1 -24.83 24.59 -5.04
C MET A 1 -23.59 25.45 -5.04
N ASP A 2 -23.39 26.23 -3.98
CA ASP A 2 -22.24 27.14 -3.90
C ASP A 2 -20.97 26.30 -3.80
N SER A 3 -19.97 26.55 -4.65
CA SER A 3 -18.70 25.78 -4.72
C SER A 3 -17.95 25.79 -3.38
N THR A 4 -18.09 26.85 -2.59
CA THR A 4 -17.49 26.97 -1.26
C THR A 4 -18.07 25.94 -0.30
N ASN A 5 -19.37 25.70 -0.32
CA ASN A 5 -20.03 24.72 0.55
C ASN A 5 -19.61 23.28 0.23
N ALA A 6 -19.31 22.97 -1.04
CA ALA A 6 -18.82 21.67 -1.45
C ALA A 6 -17.37 21.43 -1.01
N VAL A 7 -16.53 22.44 -1.04
CA VAL A 7 -15.13 22.37 -0.58
C VAL A 7 -15.08 22.20 0.95
N ASP A 8 -15.89 22.93 1.70
CA ASP A 8 -15.93 22.81 3.16
C ASP A 8 -16.41 21.41 3.59
N ALA A 9 -17.44 20.88 2.94
CA ALA A 9 -17.92 19.52 3.19
C ALA A 9 -16.86 18.45 2.87
N ALA A 10 -16.13 18.59 1.76
CA ALA A 10 -15.06 17.68 1.40
C ALA A 10 -13.89 17.73 2.41
N LYS A 11 -13.59 18.93 2.93
CA LYS A 11 -12.58 19.08 3.98
C LYS A 11 -13.00 18.41 5.29
N GLU A 12 -14.24 18.59 5.72
CA GLU A 12 -14.77 17.91 6.91
C GLU A 12 -14.72 16.37 6.76
N ASP A 13 -15.05 15.85 5.60
CA ASP A 13 -14.98 14.42 5.32
C ASP A 13 -13.53 13.91 5.36
N LEU A 14 -12.59 14.67 4.80
CA LEU A 14 -11.17 14.34 4.85
C LEU A 14 -10.63 14.33 6.30
N ASP A 15 -10.96 15.34 7.06
CA ASP A 15 -10.54 15.46 8.47
C ASP A 15 -11.13 14.34 9.33
N ARG A 16 -12.40 13.99 9.11
CA ARG A 16 -13.04 12.84 9.77
C ARG A 16 -12.35 11.55 9.42
N TYR A 17 -12.15 11.27 8.14
CA TYR A 17 -11.47 10.07 7.67
C TYR A 17 -10.05 9.96 8.22
N THR A 18 -9.30 11.08 8.26
CA THR A 18 -7.96 11.12 8.82
C THR A 18 -7.96 10.73 10.31
N ARG A 19 -8.88 11.28 11.11
CA ARG A 19 -9.01 10.91 12.53
C ARG A 19 -9.30 9.42 12.71
N GLU A 20 -10.29 8.91 11.98
CA GLU A 20 -10.69 7.50 12.05
C GLU A 20 -9.52 6.58 11.71
N MET A 21 -8.78 6.89 10.63
CA MET A 21 -7.63 6.10 10.19
C MET A 21 -6.48 6.15 11.21
N VAL A 22 -6.15 7.33 11.74
CA VAL A 22 -5.09 7.44 12.75
C VAL A 22 -5.48 6.72 14.03
N GLN A 23 -6.72 6.88 14.50
CA GLN A 23 -7.22 6.15 15.68
C GLN A 23 -7.14 4.64 15.47
N TRP A 24 -7.50 4.16 14.28
CA TRP A 24 -7.42 2.75 13.94
C TRP A 24 -5.97 2.24 13.94
N HIS A 25 -5.04 3.00 13.37
CA HIS A 25 -3.62 2.60 13.27
C HIS A 25 -2.91 2.59 14.64
N PHE A 26 -3.32 3.45 15.55
CA PHE A 26 -2.71 3.58 16.87
C PHE A 26 -3.56 2.98 18.02
N SER A 27 -4.59 2.20 17.69
CA SER A 27 -5.32 1.38 18.67
C SER A 27 -4.60 0.06 18.92
N SER A 28 -4.53 -0.35 20.17
CA SER A 28 -3.99 -1.67 20.56
C SER A 28 -4.77 -2.85 19.99
N GLU A 29 -6.02 -2.66 19.60
CA GLU A 29 -6.88 -3.69 19.04
C GLU A 29 -6.69 -3.87 17.53
N THR A 30 -6.29 -2.82 16.83
CA THR A 30 -6.26 -2.80 15.37
C THR A 30 -4.91 -2.48 14.77
N GLY A 31 -4.09 -1.69 15.46
CA GLY A 31 -2.79 -1.21 14.99
C GLY A 31 -1.71 -2.29 14.88
N SER A 32 -0.60 -1.96 14.25
CA SER A 32 0.53 -2.88 14.13
C SER A 32 1.54 -2.69 15.27
N PRO A 33 2.25 -3.74 15.68
CA PRO A 33 3.25 -3.65 16.75
C PRO A 33 4.30 -2.56 16.52
N TYR A 34 4.73 -2.36 15.27
CA TYR A 34 5.72 -1.34 14.94
C TYR A 34 5.22 0.08 15.28
N TRP A 35 4.03 0.45 14.80
CA TRP A 35 3.50 1.79 15.02
C TRP A 35 3.06 2.04 16.45
N LEU A 36 2.61 1.00 17.16
CA LEU A 36 2.29 1.10 18.59
C LEU A 36 3.53 1.34 19.45
N ASP A 37 4.67 0.71 19.11
CA ASP A 37 5.93 0.95 19.82
C ASP A 37 6.51 2.32 19.45
N TRP A 38 6.47 2.72 18.18
CA TRP A 38 6.85 4.06 17.74
C TRP A 38 6.09 5.15 18.53
N ALA A 39 4.78 5.00 18.70
CA ALA A 39 3.96 5.97 19.43
C ALA A 39 4.37 6.15 20.89
N LYS A 40 4.89 5.11 21.54
CA LYS A 40 5.41 5.21 22.92
C LYS A 40 6.65 6.09 23.01
N GLU A 41 7.45 6.14 21.95
CA GLU A 41 8.71 6.89 21.88
C GLU A 41 8.52 8.30 21.28
N ALA A 42 7.44 8.53 20.52
CA ALA A 42 7.20 9.79 19.81
C ALA A 42 6.98 11.01 20.73
N GLY A 43 6.69 10.82 22.02
CA GLY A 43 6.46 11.90 22.97
C GLY A 43 5.11 12.60 22.83
N TRP A 44 4.21 12.09 21.98
CA TRP A 44 2.84 12.56 21.78
C TRP A 44 1.92 11.40 21.39
N ASN A 45 0.61 11.56 21.55
CA ASN A 45 -0.38 10.52 21.25
C ASN A 45 -1.10 10.80 19.92
N PRO A 46 -0.72 10.12 18.81
CA PRO A 46 -1.36 10.35 17.52
C PRO A 46 -2.88 10.14 17.54
N ALA A 47 -3.36 9.12 18.23
CA ALA A 47 -4.79 8.79 18.26
C ALA A 47 -5.64 9.89 18.93
N GLU A 48 -5.04 10.64 19.85
CA GLU A 48 -5.73 11.70 20.57
C GLU A 48 -5.50 13.09 19.97
N GLU A 49 -4.32 13.31 19.36
CA GLU A 49 -3.87 14.66 18.98
C GLU A 49 -4.07 14.99 17.52
N VAL A 50 -4.21 14.00 16.62
CA VAL A 50 -4.58 14.24 15.22
C VAL A 50 -6.08 14.48 15.12
N LYS A 51 -6.45 15.69 14.69
CA LYS A 51 -7.84 16.15 14.55
C LYS A 51 -8.21 16.48 13.11
N ALA A 52 -7.24 16.82 12.28
CA ALA A 52 -7.41 17.23 10.90
C ALA A 52 -6.31 16.64 10.02
N PHE A 53 -6.49 16.70 8.71
CA PHE A 53 -5.52 16.21 7.73
C PHE A 53 -4.17 16.93 7.86
N GLU A 54 -4.18 18.21 8.13
CA GLU A 54 -2.97 19.03 8.31
C GLU A 54 -2.12 18.58 9.52
N ASP A 55 -2.72 17.95 10.53
CA ASP A 55 -1.99 17.45 11.70
C ASP A 55 -1.06 16.27 11.34
N LEU A 56 -1.26 15.63 10.17
CA LEU A 56 -0.36 14.62 9.67
C LEU A 56 1.06 15.14 9.43
N MET A 57 1.23 16.45 9.25
CA MET A 57 2.55 17.11 9.17
C MET A 57 3.38 17.02 10.46
N ARG A 58 2.77 16.61 11.58
CA ARG A 58 3.48 16.35 12.85
C ARG A 58 4.28 15.04 12.82
N PHE A 59 3.90 14.13 11.95
CA PHE A 59 4.70 12.93 11.73
C PHE A 59 5.98 13.33 10.99
N GLU A 60 7.12 12.87 11.49
CA GLU A 60 8.38 12.97 10.78
C GLU A 60 8.37 12.11 9.51
N ASN A 61 9.28 12.39 8.59
CA ASN A 61 9.46 11.55 7.43
C ASN A 61 9.80 10.13 7.88
N PHE A 62 9.07 9.16 7.36
CA PHE A 62 9.34 7.75 7.61
C PHE A 62 10.70 7.36 7.03
N ASP A 63 11.61 6.94 7.90
CA ASP A 63 12.87 6.34 7.48
C ASP A 63 12.62 4.90 7.03
N ASP A 64 12.53 4.71 5.71
CA ASP A 64 12.24 3.40 5.15
C ASP A 64 13.43 2.42 5.20
N GLU A 65 14.61 2.83 5.72
CA GLU A 65 15.72 1.92 6.00
C GLU A 65 15.36 0.88 7.08
N VAL A 66 14.45 1.22 8.00
CA VAL A 66 13.93 0.27 9.00
C VAL A 66 13.29 -0.99 8.37
N LEU A 67 12.85 -0.90 7.13
CA LEU A 67 12.28 -2.04 6.40
C LEU A 67 13.31 -3.10 5.97
N ARG A 68 14.61 -2.85 6.18
CA ARG A 68 15.67 -3.83 5.91
C ARG A 68 15.89 -4.79 7.06
N ASP A 69 15.78 -4.26 8.28
CA ASP A 69 16.21 -4.96 9.50
C ASP A 69 15.04 -5.31 10.43
N THR A 70 13.87 -4.72 10.20
CA THR A 70 12.67 -5.00 10.99
C THR A 70 11.94 -6.21 10.42
N ASP A 71 11.57 -7.16 11.27
CA ASP A 71 10.68 -8.26 10.88
C ASP A 71 9.39 -7.71 10.24
N PRO A 72 9.10 -8.05 8.98
CA PRO A 72 7.90 -7.58 8.29
C PRO A 72 6.60 -7.84 9.06
N ALA A 73 6.54 -8.92 9.86
CA ALA A 73 5.37 -9.24 10.68
C ALA A 73 5.02 -8.12 11.69
N ARG A 74 5.97 -7.29 12.09
CA ARG A 74 5.71 -6.15 12.99
C ARG A 74 4.87 -5.04 12.36
N PHE A 75 4.80 -5.00 11.03
CA PHE A 75 3.96 -4.06 10.29
C PHE A 75 2.55 -4.59 10.01
N ILE A 76 2.23 -5.83 10.41
CA ILE A 76 0.88 -6.39 10.25
C ILE A 76 -0.04 -5.80 11.32
N PRO A 77 -1.12 -5.10 10.94
CA PRO A 77 -2.13 -4.65 11.90
C PRO A 77 -2.78 -5.84 12.62
N ALA A 78 -3.01 -5.71 13.92
CA ALA A 78 -3.64 -6.75 14.74
C ALA A 78 -4.99 -7.19 14.14
N ALA A 79 -5.75 -6.25 13.58
CA ALA A 79 -7.01 -6.54 12.90
C ALA A 79 -6.88 -7.46 11.67
N PHE A 80 -5.68 -7.67 11.14
CA PHE A 80 -5.40 -8.46 9.93
C PHE A 80 -4.49 -9.67 10.18
N GLY A 81 -4.15 -9.93 11.45
CA GLY A 81 -3.14 -10.94 11.82
C GLY A 81 -3.38 -12.35 11.27
N ASP A 82 -4.64 -12.74 11.08
CA ASP A 82 -5.02 -14.06 10.55
C ASP A 82 -5.09 -14.12 9.01
N ARG A 83 -4.87 -13.01 8.31
CA ARG A 83 -4.95 -12.97 6.86
C ARG A 83 -3.65 -13.43 6.23
N PRO A 84 -3.67 -14.36 5.25
CA PRO A 84 -2.50 -14.63 4.43
C PRO A 84 -1.98 -13.36 3.78
N TYR A 85 -0.67 -13.17 3.76
CA TYR A 85 -0.02 -11.99 3.20
C TYR A 85 1.17 -12.37 2.32
N ASN A 86 1.59 -11.43 1.49
CA ASN A 86 2.80 -11.54 0.70
C ASN A 86 3.88 -10.63 1.31
N ILE A 87 5.15 -11.04 1.18
CA ILE A 87 6.29 -10.17 1.41
C ILE A 87 6.80 -9.73 0.05
N PHE A 88 6.85 -8.41 -0.17
CA PHE A 88 7.41 -7.80 -1.36
C PHE A 88 8.75 -7.16 -1.04
N GLU A 89 9.69 -7.26 -1.96
CA GLU A 89 11.02 -6.72 -1.80
C GLU A 89 11.35 -5.65 -2.83
N THR A 90 12.18 -4.69 -2.44
CA THR A 90 12.80 -3.72 -3.36
C THR A 90 13.98 -4.36 -4.10
N GLY A 91 14.58 -3.62 -5.06
CA GLY A 91 15.69 -4.12 -5.88
C GLY A 91 16.96 -4.50 -5.12
N GLY A 92 17.16 -4.00 -3.89
CA GLY A 92 18.37 -4.30 -3.12
C GLY A 92 19.66 -3.69 -3.68
N THR A 93 19.58 -2.68 -4.56
CA THR A 93 20.74 -2.07 -5.21
C THR A 93 21.67 -1.32 -4.25
N THR A 94 21.17 -0.89 -3.10
CA THR A 94 21.91 -0.13 -2.08
C THR A 94 22.14 -0.92 -0.78
N GLY A 95 21.85 -2.22 -0.77
CA GLY A 95 22.01 -3.09 0.40
C GLY A 95 20.97 -4.20 0.41
N MET A 96 20.69 -4.78 1.57
CA MET A 96 19.62 -5.77 1.72
C MET A 96 18.30 -5.18 1.20
N PRO A 97 17.49 -5.96 0.46
CA PRO A 97 16.18 -5.50 0.01
C PRO A 97 15.31 -5.04 1.18
N LYS A 98 14.61 -3.93 0.99
CA LYS A 98 13.56 -3.51 1.91
C LYS A 98 12.36 -4.43 1.74
N GLN A 99 11.79 -4.90 2.84
CA GLN A 99 10.66 -5.82 2.82
C GLN A 99 9.39 -5.09 3.23
N ARG A 100 8.32 -5.31 2.47
CA ARG A 100 6.99 -4.78 2.75
C ARG A 100 5.97 -5.89 2.68
N ILE A 101 5.07 -5.92 3.64
CA ILE A 101 3.89 -6.77 3.55
C ILE A 101 2.86 -6.15 2.60
N GLY A 102 2.06 -7.00 2.00
CA GLY A 102 0.89 -6.59 1.24
C GLY A 102 -0.07 -7.75 1.08
N TRP A 103 -1.30 -7.43 0.87
CA TRP A 103 -2.35 -8.39 0.59
C TRP A 103 -2.69 -8.40 -0.89
N GLU A 104 -3.96 -8.49 -1.22
CA GLU A 104 -4.45 -8.48 -2.59
C GLU A 104 -4.89 -7.06 -3.06
N ASP A 105 -4.42 -6.02 -2.38
CA ASP A 105 -4.72 -4.61 -2.67
C ASP A 105 -4.40 -4.25 -4.13
N TYR A 106 -3.34 -4.82 -4.70
CA TYR A 106 -3.01 -4.65 -6.11
C TYR A 106 -4.13 -5.10 -7.07
N LYS A 107 -4.99 -6.03 -6.64
CA LYS A 107 -6.14 -6.46 -7.46
C LYS A 107 -7.17 -5.34 -7.60
N VAL A 108 -7.38 -4.55 -6.55
CA VAL A 108 -8.29 -3.39 -6.59
C VAL A 108 -7.75 -2.36 -7.57
N ASP A 109 -6.52 -1.89 -7.34
CA ASP A 109 -5.87 -0.88 -8.16
C ASP A 109 -5.89 -1.25 -9.65
N TYR A 110 -5.40 -2.45 -9.98
CA TYR A 110 -5.25 -2.88 -11.37
C TYR A 110 -6.56 -3.34 -12.01
N SER A 111 -7.59 -3.64 -11.21
CA SER A 111 -8.94 -3.81 -11.74
C SER A 111 -9.51 -2.50 -12.23
N GLU A 112 -9.35 -1.42 -11.44
CA GLU A 112 -9.75 -0.08 -11.85
C GLU A 112 -8.97 0.39 -13.08
N PHE A 113 -7.65 0.21 -13.11
CA PHE A 113 -6.84 0.51 -14.29
C PHE A 113 -7.34 -0.18 -15.55
N SER A 114 -7.74 -1.45 -15.44
CA SER A 114 -8.28 -2.19 -16.58
C SER A 114 -9.49 -1.52 -17.23
N ASP A 115 -10.30 -0.83 -16.43
CA ASP A 115 -11.51 -0.19 -16.90
C ASP A 115 -11.23 1.12 -17.68
N TYR A 116 -10.04 1.70 -17.47
CA TYR A 116 -9.57 2.88 -18.20
C TYR A 116 -8.77 2.56 -19.47
N TYR A 117 -8.27 1.34 -19.61
CA TYR A 117 -7.50 0.96 -20.80
C TYR A 117 -8.41 0.73 -22.00
N THR A 118 -8.06 1.38 -23.10
CA THR A 118 -8.75 1.18 -24.39
C THR A 118 -8.31 -0.14 -25.02
N ASP A 119 -9.22 -0.80 -25.72
CA ASP A 119 -8.92 -2.06 -26.42
C ASP A 119 -7.99 -1.86 -27.63
N ASP A 120 -7.79 -0.61 -28.08
CA ASP A 120 -6.84 -0.28 -29.17
C ASP A 120 -5.37 -0.53 -28.75
N PHE A 121 -5.03 -0.25 -27.48
CA PHE A 121 -3.68 -0.43 -26.97
C PHE A 121 -3.52 -1.71 -26.15
N PHE A 122 -4.58 -2.13 -25.49
CA PHE A 122 -4.59 -3.32 -24.60
C PHE A 122 -5.80 -4.18 -24.93
N PRO A 123 -5.81 -4.88 -26.10
CA PRO A 123 -6.94 -5.67 -26.53
C PRO A 123 -7.34 -6.74 -25.51
N LYS A 124 -8.64 -6.96 -25.35
CA LYS A 124 -9.16 -8.06 -24.55
C LYS A 124 -8.89 -9.40 -25.21
N GLY A 125 -8.61 -10.41 -24.40
CA GLY A 125 -8.35 -11.78 -24.87
C GLY A 125 -6.93 -12.02 -25.37
N GLU A 126 -6.08 -11.00 -25.47
CA GLU A 126 -4.69 -11.14 -25.91
C GLU A 126 -3.77 -11.57 -24.76
N ASN A 127 -2.74 -12.35 -25.11
CA ASN A 127 -1.71 -12.75 -24.16
C ASN A 127 -0.67 -11.63 -23.96
N TRP A 128 -0.20 -11.51 -22.74
CA TRP A 128 0.77 -10.50 -22.33
C TRP A 128 2.15 -11.14 -22.11
N LEU A 129 3.19 -10.36 -22.36
CA LEU A 129 4.56 -10.70 -22.02
C LEU A 129 5.13 -9.64 -21.08
N MET A 130 5.36 -10.01 -19.82
CA MET A 130 6.10 -9.17 -18.88
C MET A 130 7.59 -9.49 -18.98
N VAL A 131 8.40 -8.48 -19.26
CA VAL A 131 9.87 -8.58 -19.26
C VAL A 131 10.39 -7.74 -18.11
N GLY A 132 10.89 -8.37 -17.05
CA GLY A 132 11.31 -7.66 -15.83
C GLY A 132 11.51 -8.59 -14.64
N PRO A 133 11.78 -8.04 -13.45
CA PRO A 133 11.99 -8.86 -12.25
C PRO A 133 10.68 -9.55 -11.84
N THR A 134 10.74 -10.87 -11.72
CA THR A 134 9.57 -11.71 -11.40
C THR A 134 9.62 -12.30 -9.98
N GLY A 135 10.67 -12.03 -9.20
CA GLY A 135 10.83 -12.50 -7.83
C GLY A 135 9.73 -11.98 -6.89
N PRO A 136 10.03 -11.68 -5.63
CA PRO A 136 9.04 -11.20 -4.65
C PRO A 136 8.61 -9.76 -4.95
N ARG A 137 8.03 -9.53 -6.13
CA ARG A 137 7.65 -8.22 -6.66
C ARG A 137 6.13 -8.08 -6.75
N ARG A 138 5.59 -7.02 -6.13
CA ARG A 138 4.18 -6.66 -6.25
C ARG A 138 3.78 -6.46 -7.72
N LEU A 139 4.66 -5.85 -8.52
CA LEU A 139 4.41 -5.57 -9.92
C LEU A 139 4.14 -6.84 -10.74
N ARG A 140 4.87 -7.94 -10.47
CA ARG A 140 4.62 -9.23 -11.17
C ARG A 140 3.20 -9.70 -10.98
N LEU A 141 2.71 -9.72 -9.73
CA LEU A 141 1.34 -10.14 -9.42
C LEU A 141 0.29 -9.18 -10.00
N ALA A 142 0.58 -7.89 -9.98
CA ALA A 142 -0.29 -6.86 -10.52
C ALA A 142 -0.48 -7.00 -12.05
N ILE A 143 0.61 -7.21 -12.79
CA ILE A 143 0.55 -7.39 -14.25
C ILE A 143 -0.14 -8.70 -14.64
N GLU A 144 0.15 -9.78 -13.91
CA GLU A 144 -0.55 -11.06 -14.10
C GLU A 144 -2.07 -10.91 -13.88
N HIS A 145 -2.45 -10.26 -12.79
CA HIS A 145 -3.85 -9.98 -12.50
C HIS A 145 -4.52 -9.14 -13.60
N LEU A 146 -3.83 -8.10 -14.08
CA LEU A 146 -4.35 -7.23 -15.14
C LEU A 146 -4.56 -8.00 -16.46
N ALA A 147 -3.58 -8.81 -16.87
CA ALA A 147 -3.69 -9.64 -18.07
C ALA A 147 -4.88 -10.61 -17.97
N ASN A 148 -4.99 -11.30 -16.84
CA ASN A 148 -6.08 -12.25 -16.58
C ASN A 148 -7.45 -11.57 -16.57
N ARG A 149 -7.56 -10.39 -15.95
CA ARG A 149 -8.81 -9.61 -15.93
C ARG A 149 -9.24 -9.19 -17.34
N ARG A 150 -8.29 -8.96 -18.24
CA ARG A 150 -8.57 -8.65 -19.65
C ARG A 150 -8.75 -9.91 -20.53
N GLY A 151 -8.78 -11.09 -19.92
CA GLY A 151 -9.09 -12.36 -20.60
C GLY A 151 -7.91 -13.03 -21.30
N GLY A 152 -6.67 -12.57 -21.05
CA GLY A 152 -5.46 -13.17 -21.57
C GLY A 152 -4.64 -13.87 -20.49
N ALA A 153 -3.58 -14.57 -20.90
CA ALA A 153 -2.55 -15.11 -20.01
C ALA A 153 -1.35 -14.17 -19.96
N CYS A 154 -0.63 -14.15 -18.83
CA CYS A 154 0.63 -13.43 -18.71
C CYS A 154 1.81 -14.40 -18.74
N TYR A 155 2.74 -14.18 -19.67
CA TYR A 155 4.03 -14.88 -19.74
C TYR A 155 5.12 -13.99 -19.16
N PHE A 156 6.19 -14.60 -18.65
CA PHE A 156 7.25 -13.88 -17.95
C PHE A 156 8.63 -14.20 -18.51
N ILE A 157 9.43 -13.15 -18.70
CA ILE A 157 10.89 -13.26 -18.84
C ILE A 157 11.49 -12.56 -17.64
N ASP A 158 12.16 -13.33 -16.78
CA ASP A 158 12.79 -12.82 -15.58
C ASP A 158 14.12 -12.13 -15.92
N LEU A 159 14.22 -10.88 -15.53
CA LEU A 159 15.44 -10.08 -15.61
C LEU A 159 15.99 -9.70 -14.22
N ASP A 160 15.59 -10.41 -13.17
CA ASP A 160 16.14 -10.17 -11.82
C ASP A 160 17.59 -10.68 -11.78
N PRO A 161 18.57 -9.80 -11.53
CA PRO A 161 20.00 -10.18 -11.53
C PRO A 161 20.44 -10.93 -10.25
N ARG A 162 19.55 -11.19 -9.30
CA ARG A 162 19.85 -11.82 -8.01
C ARG A 162 19.71 -13.32 -8.06
#